data_d840296362bcb687cea20b0834a383ac
#
_entry.id   d840296362bcb687cea20b0834a383ac
#
_cell.length_a   1.000
_cell.length_b   1.000
_cell.length_c   1.000
_cell.angle_alpha   90.00
_cell.angle_beta   90.00
_cell.angle_gamma   90.00
#
_symmetry.space_group_name_H-M   'P 1'
#
loop_
_entity.id
_entity.type
_entity.pdbx_description
1 polymer ?
#
loop_
_entity_poly.entity_id
_entity_poly.type
_entity_poly.pdbx_seq_one_letter_code
_entity_poly.pdbx_strand_id
1 'polypeptide(L)'
;METKKENTTKTRVYNIIILDKSGSMSSIRKEAIDGCNETIGSIRAAQKRHQDTQEHYISLAAFCGCGIDMIYDKTPIDEAKELTWDEYSPCCMTPLFDAIGVTAKGMETYTKAIAEFVDTTVLVTIITDGYENASREWNASGVKELIEACKREGWMFSFIGAGEEVLKTAEHIAITNTMLWKQTSEGTKDVFDNENKARDRFFDSMAESCCCEAAPMERKKIKMMLAKKYYKGEE
;
A
#
# COMPACT_ATOMS: atom_id res chain seq x y z
N MET A 1 28.99 -9.88 -33.36
CA MET A 1 27.55 -9.64 -33.15
C MET A 1 27.37 -9.13 -31.73
N GLU A 2 27.37 -7.83 -31.58
CA GLU A 2 27.05 -7.21 -30.28
C GLU A 2 25.53 -7.29 -30.07
N THR A 3 25.10 -8.09 -29.10
CA THR A 3 23.74 -8.12 -28.63
C THR A 3 23.43 -6.76 -27.98
N LYS A 4 22.66 -5.93 -28.68
CA LYS A 4 22.01 -4.76 -28.03
C LYS A 4 21.26 -5.27 -26.79
N LYS A 5 21.77 -4.97 -25.59
CA LYS A 5 20.96 -5.01 -24.39
C LYS A 5 19.85 -3.98 -24.59
N GLU A 6 18.65 -4.42 -24.90
CA GLU A 6 17.46 -3.60 -24.82
C GLU A 6 17.38 -3.10 -23.37
N ASN A 7 17.46 -1.80 -23.24
CA ASN A 7 17.35 -1.11 -21.95
C ASN A 7 15.86 -1.10 -21.57
N THR A 8 15.32 -2.24 -21.15
CA THR A 8 13.96 -2.34 -20.63
C THR A 8 13.90 -1.51 -19.36
N THR A 9 13.26 -0.37 -19.41
CA THR A 9 13.03 0.49 -18.25
C THR A 9 12.19 -0.30 -17.24
N LYS A 10 12.76 -0.55 -16.05
CA LYS A 10 12.07 -1.25 -14.96
C LYS A 10 10.85 -0.46 -14.52
N THR A 11 9.77 -1.15 -14.14
CA THR A 11 8.62 -0.54 -13.49
C THR A 11 8.98 -0.17 -12.06
N ARG A 12 8.72 1.06 -11.65
CA ARG A 12 8.84 1.46 -10.24
C ARG A 12 7.58 1.13 -9.48
N VAL A 13 7.74 0.31 -8.45
CA VAL A 13 6.64 -0.16 -7.59
C VAL A 13 6.70 0.56 -6.26
N TYR A 14 5.73 1.42 -6.01
CA TYR A 14 5.59 2.16 -4.75
C TYR A 14 4.63 1.43 -3.83
N ASN A 15 5.14 0.92 -2.72
CA ASN A 15 4.39 0.25 -1.67
C ASN A 15 4.10 1.27 -0.56
N ILE A 16 2.86 1.67 -0.40
CA ILE A 16 2.43 2.62 0.61
C ILE A 16 1.70 1.87 1.71
N ILE A 17 2.16 2.02 2.93
CA ILE A 17 1.49 1.53 4.13
C ILE A 17 1.01 2.75 4.93
N ILE A 18 -0.30 2.84 5.15
CA ILE A 18 -0.93 3.84 6.00
C ILE A 18 -1.36 3.11 7.27
N LEU A 19 -0.57 3.25 8.33
CA LEU A 19 -0.70 2.50 9.57
C LEU A 19 -1.32 3.38 10.65
N ASP A 20 -2.45 2.98 11.17
CA ASP A 20 -3.05 3.61 12.33
C ASP A 20 -2.12 3.51 13.55
N LYS A 21 -1.90 4.66 14.19
CA LYS A 21 -1.16 4.82 15.43
C LYS A 21 -2.05 5.44 16.52
N SER A 22 -3.37 5.26 16.42
CA SER A 22 -4.31 5.72 17.45
C SER A 22 -4.19 4.90 18.73
N GLY A 23 -4.78 5.41 19.82
CA GLY A 23 -4.62 4.81 21.15
C GLY A 23 -5.08 3.37 21.27
N SER A 24 -6.07 2.94 20.50
CA SER A 24 -6.59 1.56 20.46
C SER A 24 -5.54 0.54 19.98
N MET A 25 -4.65 0.95 19.07
CA MET A 25 -3.55 0.11 18.58
C MET A 25 -2.53 -0.29 19.66
N SER A 26 -2.60 0.29 20.86
CA SER A 26 -1.66 -0.02 21.96
C SER A 26 -1.66 -1.49 22.37
N SER A 27 -2.83 -2.15 22.29
CA SER A 27 -3.00 -3.57 22.68
C SER A 27 -2.32 -4.56 21.75
N ILE A 28 -2.02 -4.13 20.52
CA ILE A 28 -1.44 -4.96 19.44
C ILE A 28 -0.21 -4.30 18.83
N ARG A 29 0.42 -3.38 19.59
CA ARG A 29 1.57 -2.59 19.13
C ARG A 29 2.72 -3.47 18.62
N LYS A 30 3.04 -4.53 19.37
CA LYS A 30 4.11 -5.44 19.00
C LYS A 30 3.82 -6.13 17.67
N GLU A 31 2.62 -6.67 17.55
CA GLU A 31 2.17 -7.41 16.37
C GLU A 31 2.10 -6.50 15.12
N ALA A 32 1.72 -5.24 15.30
CA ALA A 32 1.72 -4.25 14.22
C ALA A 32 3.15 -3.95 13.74
N ILE A 33 4.11 -3.80 14.65
CA ILE A 33 5.54 -3.61 14.32
C ILE A 33 6.06 -4.85 13.59
N ASP A 34 5.86 -6.04 14.15
CA ASP A 34 6.33 -7.30 13.59
C ASP A 34 5.77 -7.50 12.16
N GLY A 35 4.46 -7.29 11.98
CA GLY A 35 3.81 -7.44 10.68
C GLY A 35 4.28 -6.42 9.64
N CYS A 36 4.55 -5.16 10.04
CA CYS A 36 5.17 -4.19 9.15
C CYS A 36 6.59 -4.62 8.75
N ASN A 37 7.36 -5.17 9.68
CA ASN A 37 8.71 -5.65 9.40
C ASN A 37 8.72 -6.89 8.49
N GLU A 38 7.78 -7.81 8.68
CA GLU A 38 7.55 -8.93 7.77
C GLU A 38 7.20 -8.43 6.36
N THR A 39 6.37 -7.39 6.26
CA THR A 39 6.00 -6.76 4.98
C THR A 39 7.23 -6.13 4.29
N ILE A 40 8.07 -5.40 5.02
CA ILE A 40 9.33 -4.85 4.50
C ILE A 40 10.22 -5.98 3.99
N GLY A 41 10.32 -7.08 4.75
CA GLY A 41 11.07 -8.28 4.35
C GLY A 41 10.52 -8.93 3.08
N SER A 42 9.21 -9.08 2.95
CA SER A 42 8.52 -9.63 1.77
C SER A 42 8.77 -8.76 0.53
N ILE A 43 8.62 -7.43 0.62
CA ILE A 43 8.89 -6.51 -0.49
C ILE A 43 10.37 -6.58 -0.91
N ARG A 44 11.29 -6.66 0.05
CA ARG A 44 12.73 -6.84 -0.24
C ARG A 44 13.03 -8.16 -0.94
N ALA A 45 12.34 -9.23 -0.57
CA ALA A 45 12.46 -10.52 -1.26
C ALA A 45 11.91 -10.43 -2.70
N ALA A 46 10.77 -9.74 -2.90
CA ALA A 46 10.22 -9.49 -4.23
C ALA A 46 11.17 -8.65 -5.11
N GLN A 47 11.82 -7.60 -4.55
CA GLN A 47 12.84 -6.83 -5.24
C GLN A 47 13.94 -7.73 -5.81
N LYS A 48 14.41 -8.71 -5.03
CA LYS A 48 15.45 -9.67 -5.48
C LYS A 48 14.94 -10.62 -6.55
N ARG A 49 13.68 -11.10 -6.44
CA ARG A 49 13.08 -11.99 -7.45
C ARG A 49 12.86 -11.31 -8.78
N HIS A 50 12.47 -10.05 -8.76
CA HIS A 50 12.05 -9.28 -9.94
C HIS A 50 13.02 -8.15 -10.30
N GLN A 51 14.29 -8.25 -9.86
CA GLN A 51 15.28 -7.19 -10.02
C GLN A 51 15.52 -6.73 -11.46
N ASP A 52 15.21 -7.56 -12.44
CA ASP A 52 15.38 -7.23 -13.86
C ASP A 52 14.21 -6.41 -14.44
N THR A 53 13.02 -6.46 -13.79
CA THR A 53 11.77 -5.86 -14.29
C THR A 53 11.16 -4.84 -13.36
N GLN A 54 11.47 -4.87 -12.06
CA GLN A 54 10.84 -4.03 -11.03
C GLN A 54 11.90 -3.37 -10.14
N GLU A 55 11.58 -2.16 -9.68
CA GLU A 55 12.28 -1.44 -8.60
C GLU A 55 11.28 -1.10 -7.52
N HIS A 56 11.46 -1.62 -6.31
CA HIS A 56 10.53 -1.43 -5.21
C HIS A 56 10.95 -0.30 -4.26
N TYR A 57 9.97 0.54 -3.95
CA TYR A 57 10.08 1.62 -2.98
C TYR A 57 9.00 1.43 -1.91
N ILE A 58 9.27 1.91 -0.70
CA ILE A 58 8.32 1.93 0.40
C ILE A 58 8.06 3.34 0.90
N SER A 59 6.80 3.62 1.21
CA SER A 59 6.37 4.75 2.04
C SER A 59 5.56 4.20 3.22
N LEU A 60 5.92 4.58 4.44
CA LEU A 60 5.21 4.18 5.66
C LEU A 60 4.77 5.45 6.39
N ALA A 61 3.46 5.69 6.39
CA ALA A 61 2.82 6.79 7.10
C ALA A 61 2.11 6.25 8.34
N ALA A 62 2.61 6.54 9.52
CA ALA A 62 1.94 6.24 10.79
C ALA A 62 1.13 7.46 11.24
N PHE A 63 -0.17 7.30 11.52
CA PHE A 63 -1.04 8.43 11.79
C PHE A 63 -1.82 8.30 13.10
N CYS A 64 -2.00 9.42 13.78
CA CYS A 64 -2.88 9.58 14.95
C CYS A 64 -3.33 11.03 15.07
N GLY A 65 -4.12 11.36 16.09
CA GLY A 65 -4.58 12.74 16.34
C GLY A 65 -3.48 13.78 16.57
N CYS A 66 -2.22 13.36 16.75
CA CYS A 66 -1.06 14.26 16.83
C CYS A 66 -0.49 14.63 15.45
N GLY A 67 -0.84 13.89 14.39
CA GLY A 67 -0.38 14.12 13.03
C GLY A 67 -0.06 12.83 12.27
N ILE A 68 0.59 13.00 11.12
CA ILE A 68 1.05 11.92 10.25
C ILE A 68 2.57 11.91 10.28
N ASP A 69 3.14 10.82 10.82
CA ASP A 69 4.59 10.60 10.82
C ASP A 69 4.98 9.80 9.58
N MET A 70 5.64 10.45 8.64
CA MET A 70 6.17 9.78 7.46
C MET A 70 7.50 9.12 7.81
N ILE A 71 7.46 7.84 8.25
CA ILE A 71 8.64 7.06 8.66
C ILE A 71 9.52 6.75 7.44
N TYR A 72 8.89 6.38 6.32
CA TYR A 72 9.54 6.23 5.02
C TYR A 72 8.77 7.03 3.98
N ASP A 73 9.47 7.74 3.11
CA ASP A 73 8.88 8.44 1.97
C ASP A 73 9.62 8.08 0.68
N LYS A 74 9.03 7.21 -0.12
CA LYS A 74 9.60 6.72 -1.40
C LYS A 74 11.04 6.19 -1.23
N THR A 75 11.30 5.54 -0.09
CA THR A 75 12.61 4.97 0.24
C THR A 75 12.82 3.70 -0.57
N PRO A 76 13.96 3.53 -1.26
CA PRO A 76 14.31 2.24 -1.88
C PRO A 76 14.21 1.13 -0.85
N ILE A 77 13.60 -0.01 -1.21
CA ILE A 77 13.30 -1.06 -0.23
C ILE A 77 14.56 -1.63 0.44
N ASP A 78 15.68 -1.62 -0.26
CA ASP A 78 16.95 -2.12 0.27
C ASP A 78 17.56 -1.17 1.34
N GLU A 79 17.13 0.09 1.37
CA GLU A 79 17.53 1.10 2.35
C GLU A 79 16.56 1.19 3.56
N ALA A 80 15.35 0.66 3.41
CA ALA A 80 14.37 0.66 4.50
C ALA A 80 14.86 -0.21 5.66
N LYS A 81 14.81 0.34 6.87
CA LYS A 81 15.14 -0.38 8.10
C LYS A 81 13.88 -1.03 8.68
N GLU A 82 14.03 -1.83 9.71
CA GLU A 82 12.90 -2.33 10.47
C GLU A 82 12.26 -1.19 11.28
N LEU A 83 10.93 -1.17 11.32
CA LEU A 83 10.16 -0.29 12.20
C LEU A 83 10.47 -0.66 13.66
N THR A 84 10.79 0.35 14.45
CA THR A 84 11.19 0.15 15.84
C THR A 84 10.07 0.52 16.81
N TRP A 85 10.23 0.08 18.05
CA TRP A 85 9.33 0.44 19.14
C TRP A 85 9.23 1.95 19.37
N ASP A 86 10.34 2.69 19.20
CA ASP A 86 10.37 4.14 19.43
C ASP A 86 9.65 4.92 18.32
N GLU A 87 9.67 4.42 17.08
CA GLU A 87 9.03 5.08 15.93
C GLU A 87 7.51 4.88 15.92
N TYR A 88 7.02 3.76 16.49
CA TYR A 88 5.60 3.45 16.51
C TYR A 88 5.06 3.44 17.93
N SER A 89 4.59 4.60 18.41
CA SER A 89 3.99 4.82 19.72
C SER A 89 2.51 5.21 19.60
N PRO A 90 1.57 4.26 19.76
CA PRO A 90 0.14 4.52 19.67
C PRO A 90 -0.35 5.57 20.67
N CYS A 91 -1.15 6.54 20.20
CA CYS A 91 -1.76 7.60 21.02
C CYS A 91 -2.96 8.26 20.32
N CYS A 92 -3.77 8.98 21.08
CA CYS A 92 -4.80 9.90 20.57
C CYS A 92 -5.90 9.29 19.69
N MET A 93 -6.47 10.10 18.78
CA MET A 93 -7.62 9.81 17.92
C MET A 93 -7.19 9.34 16.53
N THR A 94 -8.18 9.05 15.66
CA THR A 94 -7.99 8.40 14.35
C THR A 94 -8.41 9.33 13.20
N PRO A 95 -7.55 10.25 12.71
CA PRO A 95 -7.81 11.08 11.52
C PRO A 95 -7.55 10.29 10.22
N LEU A 96 -8.34 9.25 9.96
CA LEU A 96 -8.13 8.30 8.88
C LEU A 96 -8.22 8.95 7.49
N PHE A 97 -9.20 9.84 7.28
CA PHE A 97 -9.38 10.49 5.98
C PHE A 97 -8.24 11.48 5.68
N ASP A 98 -7.74 12.20 6.69
CA ASP A 98 -6.58 13.06 6.52
C ASP A 98 -5.34 12.24 6.15
N ALA A 99 -5.12 11.09 6.83
CA ALA A 99 -3.99 10.22 6.56
C ALA A 99 -4.02 9.66 5.12
N ILE A 100 -5.18 9.16 4.68
CA ILE A 100 -5.34 8.65 3.31
C ILE A 100 -5.19 9.78 2.30
N GLY A 101 -5.88 10.90 2.53
CA GLY A 101 -5.91 12.04 1.60
C GLY A 101 -4.53 12.65 1.39
N VAL A 102 -3.82 12.96 2.47
CA VAL A 102 -2.48 13.56 2.41
C VAL A 102 -1.49 12.62 1.73
N THR A 103 -1.45 11.35 2.17
CA THR A 103 -0.48 10.37 1.66
C THR A 103 -0.74 10.03 0.18
N ALA A 104 -1.98 9.71 -0.18
CA ALA A 104 -2.32 9.36 -1.56
C ALA A 104 -2.19 10.56 -2.52
N LYS A 105 -2.57 11.77 -2.07
CA LYS A 105 -2.44 12.99 -2.90
C LYS A 105 -0.99 13.35 -3.16
N GLY A 106 -0.12 13.23 -2.15
CA GLY A 106 1.32 13.43 -2.30
C GLY A 106 1.93 12.48 -3.34
N MET A 107 1.59 11.19 -3.24
CA MET A 107 2.07 10.18 -4.20
C MET A 107 1.46 10.37 -5.60
N GLU A 108 0.19 10.73 -5.72
CA GLU A 108 -0.45 11.04 -7.00
C GLU A 108 0.28 12.18 -7.72
N THR A 109 0.58 13.24 -7.01
CA THR A 109 1.32 14.39 -7.55
C THR A 109 2.71 13.97 -8.02
N TYR A 110 3.41 13.18 -7.22
CA TYR A 110 4.73 12.68 -7.56
C TYR A 110 4.72 11.75 -8.79
N THR A 111 3.84 10.76 -8.81
CA THR A 111 3.78 9.79 -9.92
C THR A 111 3.36 10.45 -11.24
N LYS A 112 2.47 11.44 -11.21
CA LYS A 112 2.13 12.25 -12.39
C LYS A 112 3.32 13.02 -12.94
N ALA A 113 4.17 13.57 -12.05
CA ALA A 113 5.35 14.34 -12.47
C ALA A 113 6.40 13.47 -13.18
N ILE A 114 6.47 12.17 -12.90
CA ILE A 114 7.44 11.24 -13.50
C ILE A 114 6.85 10.31 -14.56
N ALA A 115 5.54 10.39 -14.83
CA ALA A 115 4.81 9.46 -15.70
C ALA A 115 5.34 9.38 -17.15
N GLU A 116 5.96 10.44 -17.65
CA GLU A 116 6.55 10.46 -19.00
C GLU A 116 7.88 9.69 -19.08
N PHE A 117 8.54 9.50 -17.94
CA PHE A 117 9.91 8.93 -17.89
C PHE A 117 9.93 7.50 -17.36
N VAL A 118 8.96 7.13 -16.53
CA VAL A 118 9.00 5.86 -15.78
C VAL A 118 7.60 5.27 -15.69
N ASP A 119 7.49 3.97 -16.01
CA ASP A 119 6.27 3.21 -15.69
C ASP A 119 6.18 3.01 -14.18
N THR A 120 5.04 3.36 -13.58
CA THR A 120 4.83 3.29 -12.14
C THR A 120 3.67 2.39 -11.77
N THR A 121 3.80 1.66 -10.68
CA THR A 121 2.72 0.90 -10.05
C THR A 121 2.64 1.31 -8.58
N VAL A 122 1.44 1.54 -8.07
CA VAL A 122 1.24 1.97 -6.68
C VAL A 122 0.28 1.02 -5.99
N LEU A 123 0.72 0.48 -4.85
CA LEU A 123 -0.08 -0.33 -3.93
C LEU A 123 -0.23 0.45 -2.63
N VAL A 124 -1.45 0.66 -2.19
CA VAL A 124 -1.77 1.34 -0.93
C VAL A 124 -2.48 0.38 -0.01
N THR A 125 -1.88 0.07 1.13
CA THR A 125 -2.46 -0.76 2.19
C THR A 125 -2.77 0.12 3.39
N ILE A 126 -4.03 0.18 3.78
CA ILE A 126 -4.51 0.92 4.94
C ILE A 126 -4.79 -0.07 6.05
N ILE A 127 -4.24 0.17 7.24
CA ILE A 127 -4.36 -0.71 8.40
C ILE A 127 -4.86 0.12 9.57
N THR A 128 -6.07 -0.18 10.08
CA THR A 128 -6.67 0.54 11.19
C THR A 128 -7.60 -0.36 12.01
N ASP A 129 -7.62 -0.14 13.32
CA ASP A 129 -8.56 -0.78 14.23
C ASP A 129 -9.68 0.18 14.67
N GLY A 130 -9.60 1.44 14.25
CA GLY A 130 -10.46 2.52 14.69
C GLY A 130 -11.37 3.10 13.62
N TYR A 131 -12.40 3.81 14.12
CA TYR A 131 -13.28 4.61 13.27
C TYR A 131 -12.65 5.98 13.02
N GLU A 132 -12.92 6.51 11.82
CA GLU A 132 -12.67 7.92 11.54
C GLU A 132 -13.37 8.81 12.58
N ASN A 133 -12.60 9.63 13.27
CA ASN A 133 -13.16 10.50 14.32
C ASN A 133 -12.42 11.84 14.52
N ALA A 134 -11.43 12.15 13.70
CA ALA A 134 -10.57 13.31 13.97
C ALA A 134 -10.08 14.05 12.70
N SER A 135 -10.44 13.64 11.50
CA SER A 135 -10.04 14.31 10.26
C SER A 135 -10.63 15.72 10.14
N ARG A 136 -9.84 16.66 9.62
CA ARG A 136 -10.19 18.08 9.49
C ARG A 136 -10.01 18.63 8.09
N GLU A 137 -9.07 18.08 7.31
CA GLU A 137 -8.71 18.54 5.96
C GLU A 137 -9.44 17.75 4.89
N TRP A 138 -9.62 16.46 5.12
CA TRP A 138 -10.28 15.54 4.20
C TRP A 138 -11.56 14.97 4.79
N ASN A 139 -12.56 14.79 3.93
CA ASN A 139 -13.81 14.09 4.25
C ASN A 139 -13.96 12.85 3.36
N ALA A 140 -14.94 12.02 3.66
CA ALA A 140 -15.21 10.78 2.93
C ALA A 140 -15.38 10.99 1.42
N SER A 141 -16.07 12.06 1.00
CA SER A 141 -16.30 12.35 -0.43
C SER A 141 -14.99 12.68 -1.14
N GLY A 142 -14.17 13.57 -0.58
CA GLY A 142 -12.89 13.95 -1.17
C GLY A 142 -11.91 12.78 -1.26
N VAL A 143 -11.84 11.94 -0.20
CA VAL A 143 -11.04 10.71 -0.21
C VAL A 143 -11.54 9.74 -1.27
N LYS A 144 -12.85 9.53 -1.37
CA LYS A 144 -13.46 8.67 -2.39
C LYS A 144 -13.10 9.13 -3.81
N GLU A 145 -13.26 10.40 -4.12
CA GLU A 145 -12.93 10.97 -5.43
C GLU A 145 -11.45 10.78 -5.77
N LEU A 146 -10.56 10.98 -4.80
CA LEU A 146 -9.12 10.75 -4.96
C LEU A 146 -8.82 9.27 -5.22
N ILE A 147 -9.39 8.35 -4.43
CA ILE A 147 -9.18 6.90 -4.61
C ILE A 147 -9.69 6.45 -5.98
N GLU A 148 -10.88 6.89 -6.40
CA GLU A 148 -11.43 6.57 -7.72
C GLU A 148 -10.55 7.12 -8.86
N ALA A 149 -9.99 8.32 -8.70
CA ALA A 149 -9.04 8.89 -9.66
C ALA A 149 -7.76 8.04 -9.75
N CYS A 150 -7.18 7.67 -8.61
CA CYS A 150 -5.98 6.83 -8.55
C CYS A 150 -6.22 5.42 -9.13
N LYS A 151 -7.38 4.82 -8.85
CA LYS A 151 -7.77 3.52 -9.43
C LYS A 151 -7.88 3.57 -10.96
N ARG A 152 -8.33 4.69 -11.53
CA ARG A 152 -8.33 4.88 -12.99
C ARG A 152 -6.92 4.91 -13.56
N GLU A 153 -5.92 5.26 -12.76
CA GLU A 153 -4.48 5.19 -13.12
C GLU A 153 -3.84 3.82 -12.84
N GLY A 154 -4.63 2.83 -12.38
CA GLY A 154 -4.17 1.46 -12.12
C GLY A 154 -3.60 1.24 -10.72
N TRP A 155 -3.85 2.15 -9.78
CA TRP A 155 -3.47 1.95 -8.38
C TRP A 155 -4.29 0.85 -7.73
N MET A 156 -3.65 0.06 -6.89
CA MET A 156 -4.29 -0.91 -6.01
C MET A 156 -4.48 -0.29 -4.62
N PHE A 157 -5.66 -0.49 -4.05
CA PHE A 157 -5.96 -0.13 -2.67
C PHE A 157 -6.47 -1.37 -1.93
N SER A 158 -5.90 -1.63 -0.76
CA SER A 158 -6.38 -2.61 0.21
C SER A 158 -6.64 -1.95 1.56
N PHE A 159 -7.61 -2.50 2.29
CA PHE A 159 -8.01 -1.99 3.58
C PHE A 159 -8.16 -3.14 4.58
N ILE A 160 -7.39 -3.10 5.63
CA ILE A 160 -7.38 -4.06 6.73
C ILE A 160 -8.02 -3.36 7.93
N GLY A 161 -9.19 -3.81 8.33
CA GLY A 161 -10.00 -3.19 9.38
C GLY A 161 -10.38 -4.14 10.50
N ALA A 162 -10.32 -3.67 11.75
CA ALA A 162 -10.75 -4.43 12.91
C ALA A 162 -12.26 -4.26 13.15
N GLY A 163 -13.05 -5.19 12.64
CA GLY A 163 -14.50 -5.19 12.78
C GLY A 163 -15.25 -4.78 11.51
N GLU A 164 -16.48 -5.28 11.38
CA GLU A 164 -17.32 -5.07 10.20
C GLU A 164 -17.67 -3.60 9.96
N GLU A 165 -17.88 -2.84 11.04
CA GLU A 165 -18.22 -1.41 10.93
C GLU A 165 -17.04 -0.58 10.37
N VAL A 166 -15.78 -0.93 10.72
CA VAL A 166 -14.58 -0.30 10.18
C VAL A 166 -14.46 -0.60 8.69
N LEU A 167 -14.82 -1.82 8.26
CA LEU A 167 -14.84 -2.19 6.85
C LEU A 167 -15.90 -1.43 6.03
N LYS A 168 -17.02 -1.05 6.61
CA LYS A 168 -18.01 -0.18 5.94
C LYS A 168 -17.43 1.18 5.55
N THR A 169 -16.48 1.70 6.33
CA THR A 169 -15.75 2.92 5.96
C THR A 169 -14.97 2.73 4.65
N ALA A 170 -14.34 1.57 4.47
CA ALA A 170 -13.63 1.27 3.22
C ALA A 170 -14.58 1.28 2.01
N GLU A 171 -15.78 0.70 2.13
CA GLU A 171 -16.79 0.70 1.07
C GLU A 171 -17.24 2.11 0.72
N HIS A 172 -17.49 2.95 1.73
CA HIS A 172 -17.88 4.35 1.55
C HIS A 172 -16.85 5.17 0.77
N ILE A 173 -15.56 4.86 0.93
CA ILE A 173 -14.46 5.51 0.19
C ILE A 173 -14.01 4.71 -1.03
N ALA A 174 -14.89 3.82 -1.54
CA ALA A 174 -14.69 3.03 -2.76
C ALA A 174 -13.52 2.02 -2.71
N ILE A 175 -13.10 1.53 -1.55
CA ILE A 175 -12.14 0.42 -1.44
C ILE A 175 -12.91 -0.90 -1.31
N THR A 176 -12.65 -1.82 -2.24
CA THR A 176 -13.33 -3.13 -2.32
C THR A 176 -12.43 -4.31 -1.95
N ASN A 177 -11.11 -4.12 -1.93
CA ASN A 177 -10.18 -5.12 -1.41
C ASN A 177 -10.09 -4.93 0.10
N THR A 178 -10.92 -5.63 0.85
CA THR A 178 -11.00 -5.50 2.30
C THR A 178 -10.68 -6.81 2.99
N MET A 179 -10.05 -6.73 4.16
CA MET A 179 -9.76 -7.88 5.01
C MET A 179 -10.17 -7.58 6.45
N LEU A 180 -10.96 -8.48 7.04
CA LEU A 180 -11.34 -8.38 8.43
C LEU A 180 -10.17 -8.80 9.33
N TRP A 181 -9.82 -7.92 10.23
CA TRP A 181 -8.75 -8.12 11.20
C TRP A 181 -9.31 -8.47 12.59
N LYS A 182 -8.88 -9.60 13.12
CA LYS A 182 -9.11 -9.96 14.53
C LYS A 182 -7.95 -9.43 15.35
N GLN A 183 -8.22 -8.55 16.32
CA GLN A 183 -7.22 -7.92 17.19
C GLN A 183 -6.67 -8.89 18.24
N THR A 184 -6.07 -9.97 17.78
CA THR A 184 -5.32 -10.96 18.58
C THR A 184 -3.95 -11.16 17.92
N SER A 185 -2.96 -11.64 18.65
CA SER A 185 -1.63 -11.91 18.09
C SER A 185 -1.69 -12.84 16.89
N GLU A 186 -2.49 -13.90 16.94
CA GLU A 186 -2.70 -14.83 15.82
C GLU A 186 -3.41 -14.13 14.64
N GLY A 187 -4.53 -13.43 14.89
CA GLY A 187 -5.29 -12.74 13.84
C GLY A 187 -4.51 -11.62 13.19
N THR A 188 -3.63 -10.95 13.92
CA THR A 188 -2.74 -9.93 13.36
C THR A 188 -1.72 -10.57 12.43
N LYS A 189 -1.10 -11.66 12.86
CA LYS A 189 -0.16 -12.41 12.01
C LYS A 189 -0.84 -12.91 10.74
N ASP A 190 -2.02 -13.54 10.85
CA ASP A 190 -2.78 -14.04 9.71
C ASP A 190 -3.08 -12.95 8.67
N VAL A 191 -3.44 -11.75 9.14
CA VAL A 191 -3.76 -10.62 8.27
C VAL A 191 -2.51 -10.15 7.49
N PHE A 192 -1.37 -9.98 8.15
CA PHE A 192 -0.13 -9.61 7.47
C PHE A 192 0.36 -10.70 6.52
N ASP A 193 0.28 -11.98 6.92
CA ASP A 193 0.63 -13.12 6.06
C ASP A 193 -0.22 -13.13 4.78
N ASN A 194 -1.54 -12.93 4.91
CA ASN A 194 -2.45 -12.93 3.76
C ASN A 194 -2.22 -11.72 2.85
N GLU A 195 -1.98 -10.53 3.42
CA GLU A 195 -1.64 -9.33 2.68
C GLU A 195 -0.32 -9.50 1.90
N ASN A 196 0.71 -10.06 2.55
CA ASN A 196 1.99 -10.31 1.92
C ASN A 196 1.87 -11.34 0.77
N LYS A 197 1.10 -12.41 0.94
CA LYS A 197 0.81 -13.39 -0.13
C LYS A 197 0.07 -12.75 -1.31
N ALA A 198 -0.91 -11.87 -1.04
CA ALA A 198 -1.64 -11.17 -2.09
C ALA A 198 -0.72 -10.21 -2.85
N ARG A 199 0.14 -9.50 -2.14
CA ARG A 199 1.15 -8.59 -2.69
C ARG A 199 2.17 -9.34 -3.56
N ASP A 200 2.67 -10.47 -3.10
CA ASP A 200 3.62 -11.30 -3.85
C ASP A 200 3.01 -11.79 -5.16
N ARG A 201 1.78 -12.33 -5.14
CA ARG A 201 1.06 -12.71 -6.37
C ARG A 201 0.88 -11.54 -7.33
N PHE A 202 0.57 -10.36 -6.81
CA PHE A 202 0.44 -9.16 -7.63
C PHE A 202 1.77 -8.80 -8.32
N PHE A 203 2.91 -8.87 -7.61
CA PHE A 203 4.24 -8.61 -8.18
C PHE A 203 4.62 -9.65 -9.22
N ASP A 204 4.36 -10.93 -8.96
CA ASP A 204 4.64 -12.03 -9.90
C ASP A 204 3.84 -11.82 -11.20
N SER A 205 2.53 -11.57 -11.11
CA SER A 205 1.66 -11.30 -12.27
C SER A 205 2.08 -10.03 -13.03
N MET A 206 2.56 -9.00 -12.32
CA MET A 206 3.13 -7.80 -12.94
C MET A 206 4.42 -8.11 -13.71
N ALA A 207 5.31 -8.92 -13.16
CA ALA A 207 6.56 -9.30 -13.82
C ALA A 207 6.31 -10.10 -15.10
N GLU A 208 5.37 -11.05 -15.08
CA GLU A 208 4.95 -11.81 -16.24
C GLU A 208 4.36 -10.90 -17.33
N SER A 209 3.55 -9.92 -16.95
CA SER A 209 2.93 -8.98 -17.88
C SER A 209 3.92 -7.98 -18.48
N CYS A 210 5.01 -7.64 -17.79
CA CYS A 210 6.07 -6.74 -18.28
C CYS A 210 6.97 -7.41 -19.33
N CYS A 211 6.97 -8.75 -19.43
CA CYS A 211 7.68 -9.48 -20.51
C CYS A 211 7.06 -9.28 -21.90
N CYS A 212 5.88 -8.67 -21.98
CA CYS A 212 5.22 -8.32 -23.23
C CYS A 212 5.53 -6.88 -23.61
N GLU A 213 5.81 -6.60 -24.88
CA GLU A 213 5.94 -5.25 -25.46
C GLU A 213 4.59 -4.48 -25.45
N ALA A 214 3.85 -4.55 -24.37
CA ALA A 214 2.52 -3.96 -24.25
C ALA A 214 2.60 -2.44 -24.23
N ALA A 215 1.71 -1.79 -24.99
CA ALA A 215 1.58 -0.35 -24.99
C ALA A 215 1.18 0.17 -23.58
N PRO A 216 1.52 1.44 -23.21
CA PRO A 216 1.23 1.99 -21.89
C PRO A 216 -0.23 1.84 -21.45
N MET A 217 -1.18 2.00 -22.38
CA MET A 217 -2.61 1.85 -22.11
C MET A 217 -2.99 0.40 -21.77
N GLU A 218 -2.33 -0.57 -22.37
CA GLU A 218 -2.56 -1.99 -22.13
C GLU A 218 -1.99 -2.41 -20.78
N ARG A 219 -0.78 -1.96 -20.45
CA ARG A 219 -0.20 -2.13 -19.09
C ARG A 219 -1.11 -1.58 -18.01
N LYS A 220 -1.68 -0.39 -18.22
CA LYS A 220 -2.64 0.22 -17.28
C LYS A 220 -3.89 -0.66 -17.09
N LYS A 221 -4.46 -1.23 -18.17
CA LYS A 221 -5.60 -2.16 -18.08
C LYS A 221 -5.25 -3.42 -17.29
N ILE A 222 -4.06 -3.97 -17.50
CA ILE A 222 -3.57 -5.13 -16.74
C ILE A 222 -3.48 -4.78 -15.25
N LYS A 223 -2.85 -3.67 -14.88
CA LYS A 223 -2.76 -3.21 -13.49
C LYS A 223 -4.14 -3.08 -12.83
N MET A 224 -5.10 -2.47 -13.55
CA MET A 224 -6.49 -2.35 -13.06
C MET A 224 -7.17 -3.70 -12.87
N MET A 225 -6.91 -4.67 -13.74
CA MET A 225 -7.46 -6.03 -13.62
C MET A 225 -6.87 -6.75 -12.41
N LEU A 226 -5.55 -6.71 -12.24
CA LEU A 226 -4.85 -7.31 -11.10
C LEU A 226 -5.30 -6.69 -9.78
N ALA A 227 -5.45 -5.35 -9.73
CA ALA A 227 -5.95 -4.65 -8.55
C ALA A 227 -7.36 -5.09 -8.13
N LYS A 228 -8.25 -5.42 -9.07
CA LYS A 228 -9.61 -5.92 -8.76
C LYS A 228 -9.61 -7.33 -8.18
N LYS A 229 -8.59 -8.13 -8.49
CA LYS A 229 -8.48 -9.53 -8.04
C LYS A 229 -7.52 -9.72 -6.86
N TYR A 230 -7.06 -8.64 -6.25
CA TYR A 230 -5.95 -8.65 -5.30
C TYR A 230 -6.06 -9.72 -4.19
N TYR A 231 -7.23 -9.83 -3.53
CA TYR A 231 -7.46 -10.87 -2.51
C TYR A 231 -8.10 -12.16 -3.04
N LYS A 232 -8.69 -12.14 -4.25
CA LYS A 232 -9.43 -13.30 -4.74
C LYS A 232 -8.55 -14.42 -5.28
N GLY A 233 -7.29 -14.11 -5.64
CA GLY A 233 -6.43 -15.06 -6.35
C GLY A 233 -6.94 -15.34 -7.78
N GLU A 234 -6.31 -16.26 -8.47
CA GLU A 234 -6.85 -16.85 -9.70
C GLU A 234 -7.81 -17.98 -9.29
N GLU A 235 -9.09 -17.85 -9.60
CA GLU A 235 -10.01 -18.97 -9.71
C GLU A 235 -9.84 -19.61 -11.09
#